data_d32266dc7c943b9ce097852d671ef842
#
_entry.id   d32266dc7c943b9ce097852d671ef842
#
_cell.length_a   1.000
_cell.length_b   1.000
_cell.length_c   1.000
_cell.angle_alpha   90.00
_cell.angle_beta   90.00
_cell.angle_gamma   90.00
#
_symmetry.space_group_name_H-M   'P 1'
#
loop_
_entity.id
_entity.type
_entity.pdbx_description
1 polymer ?
#
loop_
_entity_poly.entity_id
_entity_poly.type
_entity_poly.pdbx_seq_one_letter_code
_entity_poly.pdbx_strand_id
1 'polypeptide(L)'
;MKIQHSLLLIITIPVTITASIAMPSRIQAKTPVSTPRAIVKAPEATAVGNEPFWSITVAANGILYKTPETQVRFSYVKPLQAIGRVNGSTLVYPLRKGNQQGTLILQKLTSGFCSDTMSDNRYPYSATIILNNTVLSGCASTLLNKVKN
;
A
#
# COMPACT_ATOMS: atom_id res chain seq x y z
N MET A 1 96.55 -13.93 14.41
CA MET A 1 95.88 -12.96 13.53
C MET A 1 95.60 -13.70 12.24
N LYS A 2 94.38 -14.26 12.07
CA LYS A 2 93.97 -14.99 10.86
C LYS A 2 92.94 -14.18 10.12
N ILE A 3 93.33 -13.78 8.90
CA ILE A 3 92.46 -13.09 8.01
C ILE A 3 91.71 -14.13 7.19
N GLN A 4 90.34 -14.17 7.32
CA GLN A 4 89.51 -15.00 6.45
C GLN A 4 88.98 -14.14 5.32
N HIS A 5 89.31 -14.55 4.09
CA HIS A 5 88.72 -13.98 2.86
C HIS A 5 87.39 -14.63 2.64
N SER A 6 86.36 -13.81 2.66
CA SER A 6 85.00 -14.23 2.33
C SER A 6 84.79 -14.06 0.82
N LEU A 7 84.53 -15.14 0.12
CA LEU A 7 84.30 -15.20 -1.31
C LEU A 7 82.81 -14.80 -1.61
N LEU A 8 82.59 -13.72 -2.27
CA LEU A 8 81.28 -13.28 -2.67
C LEU A 8 80.83 -14.00 -3.96
N LEU A 9 79.82 -14.88 -3.83
CA LEU A 9 79.24 -15.57 -4.99
C LEU A 9 78.12 -14.68 -5.56
N ILE A 10 78.33 -14.16 -6.76
CA ILE A 10 77.31 -13.37 -7.48
C ILE A 10 76.46 -14.35 -8.26
N ILE A 11 75.22 -14.54 -7.81
CA ILE A 11 74.20 -15.33 -8.52
C ILE A 11 73.40 -14.38 -9.42
N THR A 12 73.61 -14.47 -10.73
CA THR A 12 72.78 -13.79 -11.75
C THR A 12 71.52 -14.59 -12.00
N ILE A 13 70.38 -14.06 -11.63
CA ILE A 13 69.07 -14.65 -11.90
C ILE A 13 68.53 -14.08 -13.22
N PRO A 14 68.18 -14.88 -14.22
CA PRO A 14 67.55 -14.37 -15.44
C PRO A 14 66.07 -13.98 -15.12
N VAL A 15 65.72 -12.73 -15.34
CA VAL A 15 64.36 -12.22 -15.27
C VAL A 15 63.62 -12.64 -16.53
N THR A 16 62.78 -13.65 -16.43
CA THR A 16 61.84 -13.99 -17.49
C THR A 16 60.59 -13.12 -17.32
N ILE A 17 60.43 -12.18 -18.25
CA ILE A 17 59.21 -11.33 -18.33
C ILE A 17 58.10 -12.16 -19.01
N THR A 18 57.18 -12.72 -18.23
CA THR A 18 55.93 -13.31 -18.73
C THR A 18 54.92 -12.17 -18.96
N ALA A 19 54.63 -11.84 -20.21
CA ALA A 19 53.60 -10.92 -20.58
C ALA A 19 52.23 -11.56 -20.30
N SER A 20 51.58 -11.18 -19.19
CA SER A 20 50.21 -11.57 -18.88
C SER A 20 49.26 -10.75 -19.75
N ILE A 21 48.68 -11.39 -20.76
CA ILE A 21 47.59 -10.80 -21.57
C ILE A 21 46.34 -10.77 -20.66
N ALA A 22 46.03 -9.63 -20.09
CA ALA A 22 44.77 -9.38 -19.36
C ALA A 22 43.62 -9.42 -20.36
N MET A 23 42.84 -10.47 -20.37
CA MET A 23 41.55 -10.51 -21.07
C MET A 23 40.60 -9.50 -20.42
N PRO A 24 39.94 -8.63 -21.22
CA PRO A 24 38.93 -7.74 -20.66
C PRO A 24 37.75 -8.60 -20.11
N SER A 25 37.54 -8.57 -18.82
CA SER A 25 36.34 -9.13 -18.20
C SER A 25 35.13 -8.43 -18.78
N ARG A 26 34.33 -9.16 -19.56
CA ARG A 26 33.00 -8.68 -20.00
C ARG A 26 32.18 -8.43 -18.76
N ILE A 27 31.96 -7.18 -18.43
CA ILE A 27 30.95 -6.74 -17.47
C ILE A 27 29.61 -7.11 -18.09
N GLN A 28 29.03 -8.26 -17.67
CA GLN A 28 27.66 -8.59 -17.98
C GLN A 28 26.80 -7.57 -17.24
N ALA A 29 26.22 -6.64 -17.99
CA ALA A 29 25.17 -5.75 -17.48
C ALA A 29 24.03 -6.63 -16.97
N LYS A 30 23.89 -6.68 -15.65
CA LYS A 30 22.77 -7.36 -14.98
C LYS A 30 21.51 -6.64 -15.42
N THR A 31 20.74 -7.23 -16.33
CA THR A 31 19.42 -6.72 -16.72
C THR A 31 18.62 -6.51 -15.44
N PRO A 32 18.02 -5.32 -15.23
CA PRO A 32 17.17 -5.11 -14.07
C PRO A 32 16.00 -6.09 -14.16
N VAL A 33 15.93 -7.02 -13.22
CA VAL A 33 14.75 -7.88 -13.06
C VAL A 33 13.60 -6.94 -12.71
N SER A 34 12.71 -6.71 -13.68
CA SER A 34 11.49 -5.98 -13.43
C SER A 34 10.65 -6.79 -12.45
N THR A 35 10.65 -6.39 -11.20
CA THR A 35 9.74 -6.94 -10.19
C THR A 35 8.32 -6.78 -10.74
N PRO A 36 7.49 -7.84 -10.81
CA PRO A 36 6.13 -7.71 -11.27
C PRO A 36 5.43 -6.65 -10.41
N ARG A 37 5.02 -5.55 -11.02
CA ARG A 37 4.23 -4.52 -10.35
C ARG A 37 2.94 -5.17 -9.90
N ALA A 38 2.78 -5.35 -8.58
CA ALA A 38 1.55 -5.88 -8.01
C ALA A 38 0.38 -5.07 -8.57
N ILE A 39 -0.55 -5.74 -9.24
CA ILE A 39 -1.77 -5.11 -9.74
C ILE A 39 -2.57 -4.70 -8.51
N VAL A 40 -2.46 -3.44 -8.10
CA VAL A 40 -3.27 -2.89 -7.01
C VAL A 40 -4.69 -2.78 -7.56
N LYS A 41 -5.53 -3.74 -7.19
CA LYS A 41 -6.95 -3.70 -7.52
C LYS A 41 -7.56 -2.44 -6.90
N ALA A 42 -8.34 -1.70 -7.70
CA ALA A 42 -9.05 -0.51 -7.23
C ALA A 42 -9.89 -0.83 -5.97
N PRO A 43 -9.99 0.09 -5.00
CA PRO A 43 -10.78 -0.13 -3.81
C PRO A 43 -12.25 -0.39 -4.16
N GLU A 44 -12.89 -1.28 -3.42
CA GLU A 44 -14.30 -1.62 -3.57
C GLU A 44 -15.20 -0.45 -3.17
N ALA A 45 -14.84 0.25 -2.09
CA ALA A 45 -15.50 1.45 -1.61
C ALA A 45 -14.51 2.38 -0.90
N THR A 46 -14.84 3.67 -0.93
CA THR A 46 -14.17 4.71 -0.15
C THR A 46 -15.21 5.60 0.51
N ALA A 47 -14.92 6.05 1.74
CA ALA A 47 -15.74 7.02 2.44
C ALA A 47 -14.88 8.03 3.17
N VAL A 48 -15.41 9.23 3.35
CA VAL A 48 -14.75 10.36 4.01
C VAL A 48 -15.73 11.11 4.89
N GLY A 49 -15.23 11.71 5.97
CA GLY A 49 -15.96 12.63 6.83
C GLY A 49 -15.04 13.74 7.30
N ASN A 50 -15.59 14.92 7.58
CA ASN A 50 -14.84 16.13 7.83
C ASN A 50 -14.86 16.57 9.29
N GLU A 51 -15.88 16.20 10.06
CA GLU A 51 -16.01 16.65 11.45
C GLU A 51 -16.42 15.47 12.37
N PRO A 52 -15.43 14.81 12.98
CA PRO A 52 -13.99 14.94 12.82
C PRO A 52 -13.50 14.39 11.47
N PHE A 53 -12.28 14.73 11.04
CA PHE A 53 -11.68 14.19 9.81
C PHE A 53 -11.42 12.69 9.92
N TRP A 54 -11.98 11.95 9.01
CA TRP A 54 -11.69 10.52 8.87
C TRP A 54 -11.83 10.08 7.41
N SER A 55 -11.18 8.97 7.09
CA SER A 55 -11.38 8.28 5.83
C SER A 55 -11.38 6.77 6.04
N ILE A 56 -12.07 6.05 5.16
CA ILE A 56 -12.05 4.60 5.13
C ILE A 56 -11.95 4.12 3.70
N THR A 57 -11.10 3.11 3.49
CA THR A 57 -10.91 2.46 2.19
C THR A 57 -11.15 0.98 2.35
N VAL A 58 -12.11 0.45 1.60
CA VAL A 58 -12.43 -0.98 1.56
C VAL A 58 -11.76 -1.60 0.35
N ALA A 59 -10.92 -2.61 0.57
CA ALA A 59 -10.24 -3.36 -0.47
C ALA A 59 -10.11 -4.83 -0.08
N ALA A 60 -9.86 -5.71 -1.05
CA ALA A 60 -9.74 -7.14 -0.81
C ALA A 60 -8.67 -7.53 0.24
N ASN A 61 -7.67 -6.67 0.45
CA ASN A 61 -6.60 -6.86 1.44
C ASN A 61 -6.89 -6.26 2.81
N GLY A 62 -8.11 -5.76 3.05
CA GLY A 62 -8.54 -5.19 4.33
C GLY A 62 -9.29 -3.88 4.19
N ILE A 63 -9.83 -3.42 5.30
CA ILE A 63 -10.53 -2.16 5.43
C ILE A 63 -9.64 -1.22 6.24
N LEU A 64 -9.18 -0.15 5.62
CA LEU A 64 -8.26 0.80 6.22
C LEU A 64 -9.02 2.05 6.67
N TYR A 65 -9.11 2.25 7.99
CA TYR A 65 -9.63 3.47 8.61
C TYR A 65 -8.48 4.39 9.03
N LYS A 66 -8.61 5.68 8.76
CA LYS A 66 -7.62 6.70 9.10
C LYS A 66 -8.29 7.94 9.71
N THR A 67 -7.65 8.51 10.70
CA THR A 67 -7.83 9.87 11.18
C THR A 67 -6.49 10.61 11.10
N PRO A 68 -6.40 11.91 11.40
CA PRO A 68 -5.12 12.60 11.49
C PRO A 68 -4.14 11.95 12.49
N GLU A 69 -4.65 11.37 13.58
CA GLU A 69 -3.84 10.81 14.67
C GLU A 69 -3.61 9.30 14.55
N THR A 70 -4.51 8.58 13.87
CA THR A 70 -4.48 7.11 13.93
C THR A 70 -4.74 6.46 12.57
N GLN A 71 -4.23 5.24 12.44
CA GLN A 71 -4.54 4.38 11.32
C GLN A 71 -4.81 2.96 11.82
N VAL A 72 -5.97 2.41 11.47
CA VAL A 72 -6.37 1.06 11.85
C VAL A 72 -6.75 0.26 10.61
N ARG A 73 -6.21 -0.95 10.48
CA ARG A 73 -6.61 -1.90 9.44
C ARG A 73 -7.44 -3.01 10.05
N PHE A 74 -8.68 -3.13 9.56
CA PHE A 74 -9.58 -4.22 9.88
C PHE A 74 -9.47 -5.33 8.83
N SER A 75 -9.86 -6.54 9.19
CA SER A 75 -9.98 -7.64 8.23
C SER A 75 -11.07 -7.34 7.21
N TYR A 76 -10.83 -7.71 5.94
CA TYR A 76 -11.87 -7.60 4.92
C TYR A 76 -12.95 -8.67 5.18
N VAL A 77 -14.19 -8.23 5.15
CA VAL A 77 -15.36 -9.07 5.15
C VAL A 77 -16.30 -8.59 4.05
N LYS A 78 -16.83 -9.51 3.25
CA LYS A 78 -17.82 -9.16 2.23
C LYS A 78 -19.01 -8.42 2.86
N PRO A 79 -19.48 -7.30 2.27
CA PRO A 79 -20.59 -6.55 2.86
C PRO A 79 -21.88 -7.36 2.87
N LEU A 80 -22.64 -7.17 3.93
CA LEU A 80 -24.04 -7.53 3.94
C LEU A 80 -24.84 -6.51 3.11
N GLN A 81 -25.88 -6.96 2.45
CA GLN A 81 -26.75 -6.11 1.64
C GLN A 81 -28.19 -6.17 2.19
N ALA A 82 -28.90 -5.06 2.08
CA ALA A 82 -30.29 -5.00 2.50
C ALA A 82 -31.15 -5.91 1.61
N ILE A 83 -31.98 -6.74 2.25
CA ILE A 83 -32.98 -7.57 1.58
C ILE A 83 -34.19 -6.69 1.20
N GLY A 84 -34.80 -6.95 0.06
CA GLY A 84 -35.98 -6.22 -0.43
C GLY A 84 -35.68 -4.84 -1.01
N ARG A 85 -34.41 -4.53 -1.28
CA ARG A 85 -33.94 -3.31 -1.94
C ARG A 85 -33.09 -3.64 -3.16
N VAL A 86 -32.87 -2.67 -4.01
CA VAL A 86 -31.95 -2.80 -5.15
C VAL A 86 -30.55 -3.13 -4.64
N ASN A 87 -29.90 -4.12 -5.26
CA ASN A 87 -28.54 -4.51 -4.91
C ASN A 87 -27.59 -3.31 -4.84
N GLY A 88 -26.82 -3.25 -3.75
CA GLY A 88 -25.90 -2.15 -3.51
C GLY A 88 -26.56 -0.86 -2.99
N SER A 89 -27.87 -0.85 -2.73
CA SER A 89 -28.54 0.32 -2.13
C SER A 89 -28.09 0.54 -0.68
N THR A 90 -27.85 -0.53 0.05
CA THR A 90 -27.30 -0.48 1.41
C THR A 90 -26.23 -1.56 1.54
N LEU A 91 -25.01 -1.14 1.89
CA LEU A 91 -23.88 -2.02 2.11
C LEU A 91 -23.43 -1.86 3.57
N VAL A 92 -23.32 -2.97 4.28
CA VAL A 92 -22.89 -3.00 5.69
C VAL A 92 -21.60 -3.82 5.78
N TYR A 93 -20.50 -3.16 6.14
CA TYR A 93 -19.20 -3.77 6.32
C TYR A 93 -18.92 -3.93 7.83
N PRO A 94 -18.87 -5.16 8.37
CA PRO A 94 -18.38 -5.39 9.71
C PRO A 94 -16.88 -5.01 9.80
N LEU A 95 -16.53 -4.22 10.82
CA LEU A 95 -15.14 -3.84 11.10
C LEU A 95 -14.66 -4.70 12.28
N ARG A 96 -13.61 -5.54 12.04
CA ARG A 96 -13.09 -6.45 13.06
C ARG A 96 -11.58 -6.46 13.07
N LYS A 97 -11.01 -6.26 14.30
CA LYS A 97 -9.56 -6.37 14.55
C LYS A 97 -9.33 -6.77 16.01
N GLY A 98 -9.00 -8.03 16.25
CA GLY A 98 -8.95 -8.56 17.61
C GLY A 98 -10.28 -8.34 18.34
N ASN A 99 -10.24 -7.69 19.48
CA ASN A 99 -11.43 -7.34 20.27
C ASN A 99 -12.14 -6.06 19.80
N GLN A 100 -11.53 -5.30 18.90
CA GLN A 100 -12.13 -4.09 18.36
C GLN A 100 -13.18 -4.43 17.32
N GLN A 101 -14.38 -3.90 17.48
CA GLN A 101 -15.51 -4.12 16.60
C GLN A 101 -16.15 -2.80 16.22
N GLY A 102 -16.69 -2.76 15.01
CA GLY A 102 -17.44 -1.62 14.49
C GLY A 102 -18.22 -2.00 13.25
N THR A 103 -18.84 -1.01 12.64
CA THR A 103 -19.64 -1.19 11.43
C THR A 103 -19.51 0.06 10.55
N LEU A 104 -19.27 -0.16 9.25
CA LEU A 104 -19.42 0.87 8.23
C LEU A 104 -20.71 0.58 7.45
N ILE A 105 -21.58 1.56 7.36
CA ILE A 105 -22.83 1.50 6.60
C ILE A 105 -22.73 2.50 5.45
N LEU A 106 -22.93 2.05 4.22
CA LEU A 106 -23.06 2.88 3.03
C LEU A 106 -24.49 2.80 2.55
N GLN A 107 -25.15 3.95 2.49
CA GLN A 107 -26.54 4.08 2.02
C GLN A 107 -26.56 4.87 0.72
N LYS A 108 -26.97 4.23 -0.39
CA LYS A 108 -27.12 4.90 -1.69
C LYS A 108 -28.25 5.92 -1.62
N LEU A 109 -27.96 7.12 -2.09
CA LEU A 109 -28.96 8.17 -2.18
C LEU A 109 -29.89 7.88 -3.35
N THR A 110 -31.19 8.04 -3.14
CA THR A 110 -32.23 7.87 -4.17
C THR A 110 -32.36 9.11 -5.06
N SER A 111 -31.98 10.27 -4.52
CA SER A 111 -31.93 11.55 -5.24
C SER A 111 -30.81 12.43 -4.65
N GLY A 112 -30.28 13.34 -5.44
CA GLY A 112 -29.21 14.24 -5.01
C GLY A 112 -27.86 13.52 -4.82
N PHE A 113 -27.03 14.10 -3.96
CA PHE A 113 -25.68 13.61 -3.64
C PHE A 113 -25.30 13.98 -2.22
N CYS A 114 -24.36 13.26 -1.65
CA CYS A 114 -23.70 13.63 -0.41
C CYS A 114 -22.52 14.56 -0.74
N SER A 115 -22.39 15.69 -0.05
CA SER A 115 -21.25 16.59 -0.11
C SER A 115 -20.41 16.45 1.14
N ASP A 116 -19.10 16.40 0.97
CA ASP A 116 -18.15 16.39 2.08
C ASP A 116 -17.85 17.78 2.64
N THR A 117 -18.54 18.82 2.15
CA THR A 117 -18.40 20.23 2.53
C THR A 117 -17.02 20.87 2.32
N MET A 118 -16.00 20.08 1.95
CA MET A 118 -14.62 20.52 1.76
C MET A 118 -14.18 20.47 0.29
N SER A 119 -14.95 19.79 -0.55
CA SER A 119 -14.68 19.69 -1.99
C SER A 119 -15.97 19.82 -2.79
N ASP A 120 -15.85 20.03 -4.10
CA ASP A 120 -16.98 20.02 -5.03
C ASP A 120 -17.44 18.62 -5.42
N ASN A 121 -16.88 17.61 -4.76
CA ASN A 121 -17.20 16.22 -5.01
C ASN A 121 -18.65 15.87 -4.66
N ARG A 122 -19.28 15.12 -5.52
CA ARG A 122 -20.65 14.61 -5.36
C ARG A 122 -20.63 13.11 -5.18
N TYR A 123 -20.89 12.67 -3.96
CA TYR A 123 -20.83 11.25 -3.61
C TYR A 123 -22.22 10.60 -3.74
N PRO A 124 -22.32 9.42 -4.35
CA PRO A 124 -23.58 8.71 -4.53
C PRO A 124 -24.12 8.04 -3.27
N TYR A 125 -23.34 7.98 -2.18
CA TYR A 125 -23.72 7.37 -0.92
C TYR A 125 -23.48 8.33 0.26
N SER A 126 -24.34 8.26 1.27
CA SER A 126 -23.97 8.62 2.64
C SER A 126 -23.21 7.47 3.30
N ALA A 127 -22.35 7.81 4.25
CA ALA A 127 -21.60 6.85 5.04
C ALA A 127 -21.82 7.08 6.54
N THR A 128 -21.95 5.98 7.28
CA THR A 128 -22.00 6.00 8.74
C THR A 128 -21.01 4.97 9.27
N ILE A 129 -20.13 5.40 10.16
CA ILE A 129 -19.26 4.49 10.93
C ILE A 129 -19.74 4.46 12.36
N ILE A 130 -19.91 3.25 12.90
CA ILE A 130 -20.12 2.99 14.33
C ILE A 130 -18.87 2.29 14.84
N LEU A 131 -18.06 2.96 15.65
CA LEU A 131 -16.80 2.44 16.15
C LEU A 131 -16.52 2.97 17.56
N ASN A 132 -16.14 2.10 18.51
CA ASN A 132 -15.80 2.49 19.88
C ASN A 132 -16.89 3.36 20.54
N ASN A 133 -18.15 2.99 20.39
CA ASN A 133 -19.33 3.72 20.90
C ASN A 133 -19.48 5.15 20.33
N THR A 134 -18.84 5.43 19.21
CA THR A 134 -18.93 6.71 18.49
C THR A 134 -19.59 6.47 17.15
N VAL A 135 -20.46 7.41 16.74
CA VAL A 135 -21.09 7.44 15.41
C VAL A 135 -20.49 8.58 14.61
N LEU A 136 -19.93 8.28 13.46
CA LEU A 136 -19.37 9.25 12.52
C LEU A 136 -20.16 9.24 11.23
N SER A 137 -20.44 10.41 10.68
CA SER A 137 -21.14 10.58 9.42
C SER A 137 -20.18 11.07 8.33
N GLY A 138 -20.51 10.79 7.08
CA GLY A 138 -19.74 11.22 5.93
C GLY A 138 -20.36 10.81 4.60
N CYS A 139 -19.56 10.89 3.55
CA CYS A 139 -19.94 10.58 2.18
C CYS A 139 -19.12 9.42 1.64
N ALA A 140 -19.68 8.68 0.67
CA ALA A 140 -18.98 7.52 0.12
C ALA A 140 -19.23 7.31 -1.37
N SER A 141 -18.29 6.58 -1.99
CA SER A 141 -18.41 6.04 -3.34
C SER A 141 -18.02 4.56 -3.35
N THR A 142 -18.48 3.85 -4.37
CA THR A 142 -18.10 2.45 -4.61
C THR A 142 -17.45 2.32 -5.98
N LEU A 143 -16.84 1.17 -6.28
CA LEU A 143 -16.25 0.90 -7.58
C LEU A 143 -17.26 1.08 -8.73
N LEU A 144 -18.52 0.70 -8.50
CA LEU A 144 -19.61 0.79 -9.48
C LEU A 144 -20.28 2.17 -9.52
N ASN A 145 -20.25 2.90 -8.41
CA ASN A 145 -20.86 4.22 -8.26
C ASN A 145 -19.80 5.18 -7.72
N LYS A 146 -19.09 5.83 -8.64
CA LYS A 146 -17.98 6.73 -8.34
C LYS A 146 -18.47 8.13 -7.97
N VAL A 147 -17.59 8.88 -7.33
CA VAL A 147 -17.76 10.33 -7.12
C VAL A 147 -17.86 11.04 -8.47
N LYS A 148 -18.63 12.10 -8.52
CA LYS A 148 -18.72 13.02 -9.66
C LYS A 148 -18.27 14.41 -9.20
N ASN A 149 -17.59 15.09 -10.05
CA ASN A 149 -17.22 16.50 -9.90
C ASN A 149 -18.30 17.38 -10.51
#